data_4535fc7a1bb75b511229e64423e1bd20
#
_entry.id   4535fc7a1bb75b511229e64423e1bd20
#
_cell.length_a   1.000
_cell.length_b   1.000
_cell.length_c   1.000
_cell.angle_alpha   90.00
_cell.angle_beta   90.00
_cell.angle_gamma   90.00
#
_symmetry.space_group_name_H-M   'P 1'
#
loop_
_entity.id
_entity.type
_entity.pdbx_description
1 polymer ?
#
loop_
_entity_poly.entity_id
_entity_poly.type
_entity_poly.pdbx_seq_one_letter_code
_entity_poly.pdbx_strand_id
1 'polypeptide(L)'
;MNIGIVCYPTFGGSGVVATELAKTLAYKGHNIHMLSYARPARLDTLETGITYHEVSINSYPLFEYPPYDLALATQMVNLIEHQDLDLLHVHYALPHATSAYLAKQIMAEKAQHVPVITTLHGTDITLVGSDPSYKHVVEFSIDKSDGVTAVSEYLKQETYKRFNIKQDIKVIPNFIDLDRFKKSNKSHFKKAICPNDEKVIVHVSNFRKVKRVPEVITVFSKILEAGIESKLLLVGDGPDRQKAEQQCRELGICDHVRYLGKLDQVEEVLSIADLFLIPSGSETFGLAALEALSCSVPVISSDIGGLPEVNIHGETGYLCNLDDVDSMANFSVEILSKPKLHKTLATNARKQAERFNQDIIVEEYERFYEEVSKKMLQKV
;
A
#
# COMPACT_ATOMS: atom_id res chain seq x y z
N MET A 1 15.12 -17.63 -9.85
CA MET A 1 15.75 -16.36 -10.29
C MET A 1 16.43 -15.70 -9.11
N ASN A 2 17.48 -14.92 -9.36
CA ASN A 2 18.11 -14.01 -8.41
C ASN A 2 17.56 -12.60 -8.67
N ILE A 3 16.78 -12.06 -7.74
CA ILE A 3 16.01 -10.85 -7.94
C ILE A 3 16.45 -9.77 -6.95
N GLY A 4 16.86 -8.60 -7.46
CA GLY A 4 17.09 -7.42 -6.64
C GLY A 4 15.78 -6.64 -6.47
N ILE A 5 15.31 -6.44 -5.24
CA ILE A 5 14.10 -5.65 -4.93
C ILE A 5 14.50 -4.39 -4.15
N VAL A 6 14.10 -3.23 -4.66
CA VAL A 6 14.43 -1.93 -4.07
C VAL A 6 13.16 -1.23 -3.62
N CYS A 7 13.09 -0.85 -2.35
CA CYS A 7 11.93 -0.18 -1.78
C CYS A 7 12.29 0.81 -0.67
N TYR A 8 11.33 1.63 -0.27
CA TYR A 8 11.43 2.39 0.98
C TYR A 8 11.10 1.50 2.19
N PRO A 9 11.78 1.68 3.33
CA PRO A 9 11.58 0.87 4.54
C PRO A 9 10.35 1.36 5.35
N THR A 10 9.27 1.76 4.67
CA THR A 10 8.14 2.40 5.31
C THR A 10 7.07 1.40 5.74
N PHE A 11 6.39 1.68 6.86
CA PHE A 11 5.14 1.01 7.26
C PHE A 11 3.94 1.40 6.37
N GLY A 12 4.16 2.20 5.32
CA GLY A 12 3.14 2.55 4.33
C GLY A 12 3.01 1.50 3.23
N GLY A 13 1.91 1.57 2.47
CA GLY A 13 1.49 0.54 1.51
C GLY A 13 2.59 0.00 0.59
N SER A 14 3.42 0.87 -0.01
CA SER A 14 4.45 0.43 -0.97
C SER A 14 5.57 -0.40 -0.35
N GLY A 15 6.06 -0.01 0.85
CA GLY A 15 7.11 -0.77 1.55
C GLY A 15 6.61 -2.14 1.99
N VAL A 16 5.38 -2.20 2.50
CA VAL A 16 4.71 -3.46 2.86
C VAL A 16 4.53 -4.36 1.63
N VAL A 17 3.99 -3.83 0.53
CA VAL A 17 3.79 -4.60 -0.71
C VAL A 17 5.11 -5.16 -1.24
N ALA A 18 6.19 -4.35 -1.26
CA ALA A 18 7.51 -4.81 -1.71
C ALA A 18 8.05 -5.95 -0.82
N THR A 19 7.86 -5.85 0.50
CA THR A 19 8.31 -6.88 1.44
C THR A 19 7.49 -8.17 1.30
N GLU A 20 6.18 -8.08 1.22
CA GLU A 20 5.32 -9.26 1.05
C GLU A 20 5.57 -9.93 -0.33
N LEU A 21 5.83 -9.14 -1.39
CA LEU A 21 6.26 -9.66 -2.69
C LEU A 21 7.57 -10.44 -2.56
N ALA A 22 8.57 -9.86 -1.89
CA ALA A 22 9.85 -10.49 -1.64
C ALA A 22 9.71 -11.83 -0.91
N LYS A 23 8.90 -11.86 0.17
CA LYS A 23 8.63 -13.08 0.95
C LYS A 23 7.97 -14.17 0.11
N THR A 24 6.95 -13.81 -0.65
CA THR A 24 6.22 -14.78 -1.48
C THR A 24 7.10 -15.34 -2.60
N LEU A 25 7.91 -14.49 -3.25
CA LEU A 25 8.87 -14.92 -4.26
C LEU A 25 9.95 -15.84 -3.64
N ALA A 26 10.47 -15.51 -2.46
CA ALA A 26 11.43 -16.35 -1.76
C ALA A 26 10.82 -17.72 -1.39
N TYR A 27 9.58 -17.73 -0.90
CA TYR A 27 8.84 -18.98 -0.63
C TYR A 27 8.66 -19.85 -1.89
N LYS A 28 8.50 -19.23 -3.07
CA LYS A 28 8.42 -19.90 -4.38
C LYS A 28 9.79 -20.35 -4.92
N GLY A 29 10.89 -20.15 -4.17
CA GLY A 29 12.23 -20.64 -4.49
C GLY A 29 13.12 -19.66 -5.25
N HIS A 30 12.76 -18.37 -5.31
CA HIS A 30 13.63 -17.33 -5.82
C HIS A 30 14.63 -16.88 -4.75
N ASN A 31 15.83 -16.45 -5.16
CA ASN A 31 16.79 -15.75 -4.31
C ASN A 31 16.52 -14.24 -4.37
N ILE A 32 16.22 -13.63 -3.23
CA ILE A 32 15.84 -12.22 -3.16
C ILE A 32 16.91 -11.41 -2.45
N HIS A 33 17.32 -10.31 -3.09
CA HIS A 33 18.22 -9.31 -2.54
C HIS A 33 17.44 -8.00 -2.32
N MET A 34 17.08 -7.70 -1.07
CA MET A 34 16.35 -6.46 -0.75
C MET A 34 17.31 -5.32 -0.43
N LEU A 35 17.13 -4.18 -1.12
CA LEU A 35 17.91 -2.97 -0.90
C LEU A 35 17.03 -1.86 -0.32
N SER A 36 17.48 -1.25 0.77
CA SER A 36 16.85 -0.09 1.38
C SER A 36 17.84 0.60 2.34
N TYR A 37 17.60 1.85 2.73
CA TYR A 37 18.43 2.57 3.70
C TYR A 37 18.18 2.19 5.17
N ALA A 38 17.16 1.41 5.44
CA ALA A 38 16.89 0.76 6.71
C ALA A 38 16.09 -0.52 6.45
N ARG A 39 16.01 -1.41 7.43
CA ARG A 39 15.27 -2.67 7.27
C ARG A 39 13.80 -2.38 6.93
N PRO A 40 13.27 -2.96 5.83
CA PRO A 40 11.88 -2.78 5.43
C PRO A 40 10.90 -3.28 6.49
N ALA A 41 9.75 -2.61 6.58
CA ALA A 41 8.66 -3.04 7.45
C ALA A 41 8.23 -4.48 7.11
N ARG A 42 7.91 -5.27 8.14
CA ARG A 42 7.53 -6.70 8.04
C ARG A 42 8.63 -7.65 7.52
N LEU A 43 9.87 -7.18 7.33
CA LEU A 43 10.98 -8.07 7.00
C LEU A 43 11.63 -8.58 8.28
N ASP A 44 11.44 -9.86 8.59
CA ASP A 44 12.04 -10.51 9.75
C ASP A 44 13.56 -10.72 9.56
N THR A 45 14.29 -10.83 10.68
CA THR A 45 15.75 -10.97 10.65
C THR A 45 16.20 -12.32 10.08
N LEU A 46 15.35 -13.33 10.22
CA LEU A 46 15.65 -14.72 9.84
C LEU A 46 14.82 -15.21 8.65
N GLU A 47 14.37 -14.29 7.78
CA GLU A 47 13.59 -14.65 6.60
C GLU A 47 14.44 -15.48 5.63
N THR A 48 14.00 -16.71 5.33
CA THR A 48 14.72 -17.62 4.45
C THR A 48 14.60 -17.19 2.99
N GLY A 49 15.70 -17.26 2.24
CA GLY A 49 15.71 -16.89 0.81
C GLY A 49 15.75 -15.39 0.54
N ILE A 50 15.87 -14.57 1.59
CA ILE A 50 16.00 -13.10 1.45
C ILE A 50 17.29 -12.63 2.11
N THR A 51 18.12 -11.93 1.33
CA THR A 51 19.30 -11.21 1.83
C THR A 51 19.03 -9.73 1.83
N TYR A 52 19.13 -9.09 3.01
CA TYR A 52 18.95 -7.64 3.14
C TYR A 52 20.29 -6.92 2.97
N HIS A 53 20.30 -5.91 2.12
CA HIS A 53 21.44 -5.03 1.87
C HIS A 53 21.09 -3.59 2.26
N GLU A 54 21.76 -3.10 3.28
CA GLU A 54 21.57 -1.72 3.72
C GLU A 54 22.35 -0.76 2.82
N VAL A 55 21.68 0.27 2.33
CA VAL A 55 22.28 1.37 1.58
C VAL A 55 22.79 2.40 2.58
N SER A 56 24.07 2.29 2.93
CA SER A 56 24.71 3.24 3.82
C SER A 56 25.04 4.54 3.09
N ILE A 57 24.69 5.65 3.72
CA ILE A 57 24.94 6.99 3.19
C ILE A 57 25.93 7.70 4.13
N ASN A 58 27.14 7.94 3.65
CA ASN A 58 28.12 8.69 4.41
C ASN A 58 27.78 10.19 4.35
N SER A 59 27.73 10.83 5.52
CA SER A 59 27.64 12.28 5.61
C SER A 59 28.98 12.90 5.21
N TYR A 60 28.96 13.87 4.31
CA TYR A 60 30.11 14.65 3.93
C TYR A 60 29.80 16.14 4.13
N PRO A 61 30.69 16.94 4.79
CA PRO A 61 30.35 18.30 5.19
C PRO A 61 29.93 19.26 4.06
N LEU A 62 30.33 18.97 2.80
CA LEU A 62 29.91 19.76 1.64
C LEU A 62 28.56 19.37 1.06
N PHE A 63 27.95 18.29 1.51
CA PHE A 63 26.62 17.89 1.08
C PHE A 63 25.59 18.35 2.11
N GLU A 64 24.78 19.33 1.75
CA GLU A 64 23.63 19.74 2.55
C GLU A 64 22.67 18.55 2.73
N TYR A 65 22.47 17.79 1.64
CA TYR A 65 21.70 16.55 1.62
C TYR A 65 22.56 15.41 1.08
N PRO A 66 22.77 14.33 1.85
CA PRO A 66 23.52 13.18 1.36
C PRO A 66 22.87 12.58 0.11
N PRO A 67 23.63 12.31 -0.98
CA PRO A 67 23.10 11.82 -2.26
C PRO A 67 22.72 10.33 -2.18
N TYR A 68 21.55 10.05 -1.63
CA TYR A 68 21.03 8.69 -1.48
C TYR A 68 20.95 7.92 -2.80
N ASP A 69 20.50 8.58 -3.84
CA ASP A 69 20.33 8.03 -5.19
C ASP A 69 21.63 7.50 -5.79
N LEU A 70 22.76 8.19 -5.58
CA LEU A 70 24.08 7.75 -6.03
C LEU A 70 24.61 6.57 -5.20
N ALA A 71 24.42 6.59 -3.88
CA ALA A 71 24.77 5.47 -3.00
C ALA A 71 23.95 4.22 -3.36
N LEU A 72 22.67 4.39 -3.64
CA LEU A 72 21.77 3.32 -4.07
C LEU A 72 22.20 2.73 -5.42
N ALA A 73 22.53 3.58 -6.41
CA ALA A 73 23.04 3.12 -7.72
C ALA A 73 24.33 2.29 -7.55
N THR A 74 25.24 2.73 -6.68
CA THR A 74 26.48 1.98 -6.38
C THR A 74 26.18 0.60 -5.76
N GLN A 75 25.22 0.54 -4.82
CA GLN A 75 24.84 -0.76 -4.24
C GLN A 75 24.17 -1.69 -5.26
N MET A 76 23.37 -1.15 -6.18
CA MET A 76 22.80 -1.93 -7.30
C MET A 76 23.90 -2.49 -8.20
N VAL A 77 24.92 -1.68 -8.54
CA VAL A 77 26.10 -2.14 -9.31
C VAL A 77 26.80 -3.28 -8.58
N ASN A 78 27.10 -3.12 -7.28
CA ASN A 78 27.75 -4.16 -6.48
C ASN A 78 26.93 -5.48 -6.47
N LEU A 79 25.61 -5.40 -6.38
CA LEU A 79 24.76 -6.57 -6.41
C LEU A 79 24.77 -7.27 -7.78
N ILE A 80 24.70 -6.50 -8.87
CA ILE A 80 24.75 -7.06 -10.22
C ILE A 80 26.08 -7.77 -10.44
N GLU A 81 27.20 -7.18 -9.98
CA GLU A 81 28.54 -7.77 -10.14
C GLU A 81 28.78 -9.03 -9.32
N HIS A 82 28.16 -9.14 -8.14
CA HIS A 82 28.56 -10.17 -7.18
C HIS A 82 27.48 -11.20 -6.86
N GLN A 83 26.24 -10.99 -7.32
CA GLN A 83 25.10 -11.86 -6.97
C GLN A 83 24.41 -12.47 -8.21
N ASP A 84 24.98 -12.31 -9.40
CA ASP A 84 24.42 -12.84 -10.65
C ASP A 84 22.91 -12.55 -10.80
N LEU A 85 22.54 -11.29 -10.63
CA LEU A 85 21.12 -10.89 -10.68
C LEU A 85 20.51 -11.14 -12.06
N ASP A 86 19.35 -11.80 -12.09
CA ASP A 86 18.55 -11.96 -13.29
C ASP A 86 17.75 -10.70 -13.64
N LEU A 87 17.33 -9.90 -12.62
CA LEU A 87 16.61 -8.63 -12.78
C LEU A 87 16.69 -7.74 -11.53
N LEU A 88 16.45 -6.44 -11.74
CA LEU A 88 16.16 -5.47 -10.69
C LEU A 88 14.68 -5.07 -10.75
N HIS A 89 13.96 -5.23 -9.65
CA HIS A 89 12.61 -4.71 -9.48
C HIS A 89 12.64 -3.54 -8.48
N VAL A 90 12.36 -2.34 -8.96
CA VAL A 90 12.37 -1.13 -8.16
C VAL A 90 10.96 -0.60 -7.95
N HIS A 91 10.66 -0.19 -6.73
CA HIS A 91 9.40 0.43 -6.36
C HIS A 91 9.57 1.94 -6.33
N TYR A 92 8.79 2.67 -7.13
CA TYR A 92 8.83 4.10 -7.44
C TYR A 92 9.73 4.51 -8.63
N ALA A 93 9.19 5.42 -9.43
CA ALA A 93 9.94 6.10 -10.49
C ALA A 93 11.09 6.94 -9.94
N LEU A 94 10.89 7.59 -8.78
CA LEU A 94 11.90 8.40 -8.09
C LEU A 94 12.08 7.94 -6.65
N PRO A 95 13.30 7.83 -6.15
CA PRO A 95 14.57 7.91 -6.87
C PRO A 95 15.00 6.55 -7.44
N HIS A 96 14.24 5.47 -7.17
CA HIS A 96 14.70 4.10 -7.35
C HIS A 96 14.91 3.74 -8.81
N ALA A 97 13.97 4.07 -9.72
CA ALA A 97 14.16 3.79 -11.14
C ALA A 97 15.29 4.65 -11.77
N THR A 98 15.46 5.89 -11.30
CA THR A 98 16.58 6.74 -11.73
C THR A 98 17.92 6.14 -11.33
N SER A 99 18.04 5.67 -10.08
CA SER A 99 19.25 5.00 -9.59
C SER A 99 19.52 3.69 -10.32
N ALA A 100 18.46 2.91 -10.61
CA ALA A 100 18.58 1.68 -11.39
C ALA A 100 19.01 1.94 -12.83
N TYR A 101 18.53 3.02 -13.46
CA TYR A 101 19.00 3.41 -14.77
C TYR A 101 20.50 3.74 -14.76
N LEU A 102 20.98 4.49 -13.75
CA LEU A 102 22.39 4.80 -13.59
C LEU A 102 23.23 3.52 -13.40
N ALA A 103 22.79 2.63 -12.53
CA ALA A 103 23.45 1.33 -12.34
C ALA A 103 23.50 0.52 -13.64
N LYS A 104 22.41 0.47 -14.39
CA LYS A 104 22.33 -0.20 -15.70
C LYS A 104 23.31 0.38 -16.72
N GLN A 105 23.51 1.71 -16.75
CA GLN A 105 24.49 2.35 -17.64
C GLN A 105 25.93 1.98 -17.25
N ILE A 106 26.27 2.01 -15.97
CA ILE A 106 27.60 1.61 -15.47
C ILE A 106 27.88 0.15 -15.84
N MET A 107 26.89 -0.75 -15.68
CA MET A 107 27.07 -2.16 -15.99
C MET A 107 27.15 -2.47 -17.48
N ALA A 108 26.49 -1.65 -18.31
CA ALA A 108 26.58 -1.76 -19.77
C ALA A 108 28.01 -1.53 -20.30
N GLU A 109 28.80 -0.65 -19.65
CA GLU A 109 30.24 -0.48 -19.96
C GLU A 109 31.07 -1.74 -19.71
N LYS A 110 30.55 -2.65 -18.85
CA LYS A 110 31.16 -3.95 -18.54
C LYS A 110 30.52 -5.11 -19.33
N ALA A 111 29.69 -4.80 -20.33
CA ALA A 111 28.93 -5.77 -21.11
C ALA A 111 28.00 -6.68 -20.27
N GLN A 112 27.57 -6.18 -19.10
CA GLN A 112 26.58 -6.85 -18.24
C GLN A 112 25.24 -6.12 -18.35
N HIS A 113 24.18 -6.88 -18.65
CA HIS A 113 22.85 -6.33 -18.90
C HIS A 113 21.83 -7.00 -17.99
N VAL A 114 21.26 -6.22 -17.09
CA VAL A 114 20.20 -6.68 -16.17
C VAL A 114 18.93 -5.86 -16.44
N PRO A 115 17.78 -6.50 -16.69
CA PRO A 115 16.52 -5.81 -16.89
C PRO A 115 16.07 -5.10 -15.62
N VAL A 116 15.49 -3.92 -15.80
CA VAL A 116 14.91 -3.09 -14.74
C VAL A 116 13.41 -3.02 -14.89
N ILE A 117 12.70 -3.45 -13.87
CA ILE A 117 11.24 -3.32 -13.76
C ILE A 117 10.91 -2.28 -12.71
N THR A 118 9.98 -1.39 -13.02
CA THR A 118 9.54 -0.32 -12.10
C THR A 118 8.06 -0.47 -11.79
N THR A 119 7.72 -0.57 -10.49
CA THR A 119 6.34 -0.50 -10.01
C THR A 119 6.02 0.90 -9.49
N LEU A 120 4.99 1.52 -10.07
CA LEU A 120 4.46 2.81 -9.67
C LEU A 120 3.46 2.62 -8.51
N HIS A 121 3.59 3.44 -7.45
CA HIS A 121 2.75 3.35 -6.25
C HIS A 121 1.85 4.57 -6.02
N GLY A 122 2.12 5.67 -6.70
CA GLY A 122 1.29 6.85 -6.70
C GLY A 122 1.93 8.09 -6.09
N THR A 123 2.68 8.02 -5.00
CA THR A 123 3.40 9.18 -4.44
C THR A 123 4.36 9.78 -5.47
N ASP A 124 5.03 8.95 -6.23
CA ASP A 124 5.92 9.26 -7.34
C ASP A 124 5.19 9.92 -8.52
N ILE A 125 3.90 9.72 -8.66
CA ILE A 125 3.08 10.22 -9.78
C ILE A 125 2.23 11.41 -9.36
N THR A 126 1.48 11.28 -8.26
CA THR A 126 0.44 12.26 -7.87
C THR A 126 0.92 13.32 -6.90
N LEU A 127 2.01 13.10 -6.17
CA LEU A 127 2.58 14.04 -5.21
C LEU A 127 3.93 14.57 -5.67
N VAL A 128 4.99 13.77 -5.55
CA VAL A 128 6.36 14.21 -5.90
C VAL A 128 6.46 14.48 -7.40
N GLY A 129 5.96 13.57 -8.23
CA GLY A 129 6.02 13.71 -9.68
C GLY A 129 5.14 14.84 -10.23
N SER A 130 4.19 15.39 -9.44
CA SER A 130 3.42 16.55 -9.85
C SER A 130 4.19 17.88 -9.71
N ASP A 131 5.30 17.90 -8.99
CA ASP A 131 6.19 19.06 -8.93
C ASP A 131 6.96 19.20 -10.26
N PRO A 132 6.91 20.37 -10.92
CA PRO A 132 7.59 20.60 -12.19
C PRO A 132 9.08 20.29 -12.18
N SER A 133 9.76 20.41 -11.03
CA SER A 133 11.18 20.12 -10.88
C SER A 133 11.55 18.66 -11.09
N TYR A 134 10.60 17.73 -10.91
CA TYR A 134 10.82 16.29 -11.09
C TYR A 134 10.24 15.72 -12.36
N LYS A 135 9.39 16.47 -13.07
CA LYS A 135 8.61 15.96 -14.21
C LYS A 135 9.47 15.23 -15.25
N HIS A 136 10.53 15.87 -15.74
CA HIS A 136 11.39 15.30 -16.78
C HIS A 136 12.12 14.03 -16.32
N VAL A 137 12.51 13.97 -15.04
CA VAL A 137 13.20 12.80 -14.49
C VAL A 137 12.22 11.64 -14.31
N VAL A 138 10.98 11.91 -13.91
CA VAL A 138 9.91 10.89 -13.81
C VAL A 138 9.62 10.30 -15.20
N GLU A 139 9.36 11.15 -16.20
CA GLU A 139 9.12 10.72 -17.58
C GLU A 139 10.28 9.85 -18.09
N PHE A 140 11.49 10.34 -17.93
CA PHE A 140 12.70 9.63 -18.35
C PHE A 140 12.85 8.28 -17.63
N SER A 141 12.70 8.22 -16.31
CA SER A 141 12.91 7.00 -15.53
C SER A 141 11.89 5.93 -15.87
N ILE A 142 10.63 6.31 -16.10
CA ILE A 142 9.58 5.39 -16.54
C ILE A 142 9.91 4.87 -17.95
N ASP A 143 10.23 5.74 -18.89
CA ASP A 143 10.50 5.35 -20.28
C ASP A 143 11.81 4.54 -20.45
N LYS A 144 12.73 4.60 -19.50
CA LYS A 144 14.00 3.84 -19.51
C LYS A 144 13.95 2.53 -18.76
N SER A 145 12.86 2.24 -18.05
CA SER A 145 12.61 0.93 -17.48
C SER A 145 12.32 -0.10 -18.57
N ASP A 146 12.76 -1.34 -18.41
CA ASP A 146 12.51 -2.42 -19.38
C ASP A 146 11.08 -2.97 -19.25
N GLY A 147 10.49 -2.82 -18.07
CA GLY A 147 9.08 -3.06 -17.81
C GLY A 147 8.54 -2.09 -16.76
N VAL A 148 7.28 -1.71 -16.89
CA VAL A 148 6.61 -0.81 -15.93
C VAL A 148 5.29 -1.40 -15.49
N THR A 149 5.03 -1.36 -14.18
CA THR A 149 3.73 -1.74 -13.63
C THR A 149 3.11 -0.61 -12.81
N ALA A 150 1.79 -0.61 -12.71
CA ALA A 150 1.04 0.26 -11.81
C ALA A 150 0.10 -0.58 -10.95
N VAL A 151 -0.13 -0.14 -9.72
CA VAL A 151 -0.91 -0.89 -8.72
C VAL A 151 -2.44 -0.80 -8.93
N SER A 152 -2.89 -0.04 -9.92
CA SER A 152 -4.31 0.10 -10.30
C SER A 152 -4.45 0.67 -11.71
N GLU A 153 -5.60 0.46 -12.32
CA GLU A 153 -5.94 1.09 -13.60
C GLU A 153 -6.01 2.62 -13.44
N TYR A 154 -6.56 3.09 -12.32
CA TYR A 154 -6.56 4.51 -11.99
C TYR A 154 -5.14 5.11 -12.05
N LEU A 155 -4.16 4.47 -11.39
CA LEU A 155 -2.79 5.00 -11.36
C LEU A 155 -2.14 4.98 -12.75
N LYS A 156 -2.38 3.93 -13.54
CA LYS A 156 -1.95 3.85 -14.94
C LYS A 156 -2.48 5.03 -15.75
N GLN A 157 -3.78 5.30 -15.68
CA GLN A 157 -4.41 6.40 -16.42
C GLN A 157 -3.92 7.77 -15.93
N GLU A 158 -3.79 7.98 -14.62
CA GLU A 158 -3.24 9.21 -14.07
C GLU A 158 -1.77 9.43 -14.49
N THR A 159 -1.00 8.36 -14.65
CA THR A 159 0.38 8.46 -15.16
C THR A 159 0.41 8.99 -16.60
N TYR A 160 -0.37 8.39 -17.49
CA TYR A 160 -0.46 8.85 -18.89
C TYR A 160 -1.04 10.26 -19.04
N LYS A 161 -1.97 10.64 -18.15
CA LYS A 161 -2.56 11.98 -18.15
C LYS A 161 -1.59 13.08 -17.73
N ARG A 162 -0.68 12.78 -16.80
CA ARG A 162 0.26 13.76 -16.21
C ARG A 162 1.58 13.85 -16.97
N PHE A 163 2.01 12.74 -17.54
CA PHE A 163 3.33 12.57 -18.15
C PHE A 163 3.23 12.08 -19.58
N ASN A 164 4.20 12.51 -20.39
CA ASN A 164 4.33 12.04 -21.78
C ASN A 164 5.12 10.71 -21.81
N ILE A 165 4.47 9.62 -21.39
CA ILE A 165 5.06 8.29 -21.30
C ILE A 165 4.82 7.52 -22.60
N LYS A 166 5.90 6.90 -23.11
CA LYS A 166 5.88 6.03 -24.30
C LYS A 166 5.84 4.55 -23.94
N GLN A 167 6.30 4.21 -22.74
CA GLN A 167 6.34 2.86 -22.23
C GLN A 167 4.93 2.35 -21.94
N ASP A 168 4.64 1.10 -22.28
CA ASP A 168 3.40 0.45 -21.85
C ASP A 168 3.46 0.12 -20.36
N ILE A 169 2.40 0.50 -19.64
CA ILE A 169 2.26 0.25 -18.20
C ILE A 169 1.28 -0.90 -18.00
N LYS A 170 1.78 -2.03 -17.49
CA LYS A 170 0.94 -3.17 -17.12
C LYS A 170 0.33 -2.94 -15.73
N VAL A 171 -0.96 -3.15 -15.59
CA VAL A 171 -1.58 -3.13 -14.26
C VAL A 171 -1.36 -4.48 -13.59
N ILE A 172 -0.67 -4.47 -12.45
CA ILE A 172 -0.56 -5.59 -11.52
C ILE A 172 -0.96 -5.03 -10.15
N PRO A 173 -2.15 -5.35 -9.63
CA PRO A 173 -2.67 -4.74 -8.42
C PRO A 173 -1.86 -5.13 -7.18
N ASN A 174 -1.99 -4.36 -6.11
CA ASN A 174 -1.55 -4.82 -4.81
C ASN A 174 -2.34 -6.06 -4.40
N PHE A 175 -1.78 -6.85 -3.50
CA PHE A 175 -2.31 -8.14 -3.10
C PHE A 175 -2.37 -8.27 -1.58
N ILE A 176 -3.00 -9.34 -1.12
CA ILE A 176 -3.21 -9.64 0.28
C ILE A 176 -2.95 -11.13 0.58
N ASP A 177 -2.34 -11.38 1.72
CA ASP A 177 -2.27 -12.72 2.31
C ASP A 177 -3.61 -13.05 2.98
N LEU A 178 -4.38 -13.92 2.33
CA LEU A 178 -5.71 -14.33 2.77
C LEU A 178 -5.69 -15.24 4.00
N ASP A 179 -4.58 -15.86 4.32
CA ASP A 179 -4.43 -16.68 5.52
C ASP A 179 -4.12 -15.85 6.75
N ARG A 180 -3.38 -14.78 6.57
CA ARG A 180 -3.12 -13.78 7.60
C ARG A 180 -4.35 -12.89 7.84
N PHE A 181 -4.91 -12.30 6.79
CA PHE A 181 -6.07 -11.41 6.86
C PHE A 181 -7.36 -12.19 6.68
N LYS A 182 -7.93 -12.67 7.77
CA LYS A 182 -9.19 -13.40 7.78
C LYS A 182 -9.99 -13.11 9.04
N LYS A 183 -11.30 -13.29 8.95
CA LYS A 183 -12.18 -13.27 10.14
C LYS A 183 -11.74 -14.36 11.08
N SER A 184 -11.41 -14.02 12.31
CA SER A 184 -11.04 -14.98 13.37
C SER A 184 -11.93 -14.81 14.58
N ASN A 185 -12.11 -15.88 15.35
CA ASN A 185 -12.90 -15.81 16.59
C ASN A 185 -12.04 -15.20 17.71
N LYS A 186 -12.05 -13.87 17.81
CA LYS A 186 -11.38 -13.07 18.84
C LYS A 186 -12.38 -12.54 19.88
N SER A 187 -13.34 -13.38 20.30
CA SER A 187 -14.40 -12.99 21.24
C SER A 187 -13.86 -12.36 22.52
N HIS A 188 -12.75 -12.85 23.07
CA HIS A 188 -12.10 -12.25 24.23
C HIS A 188 -11.62 -10.82 23.98
N PHE A 189 -10.97 -10.58 22.83
CA PHE A 189 -10.47 -9.28 22.47
C PHE A 189 -11.63 -8.31 22.20
N LYS A 190 -12.66 -8.77 21.48
CA LYS A 190 -13.87 -7.97 21.24
C LYS A 190 -14.55 -7.60 22.57
N LYS A 191 -14.72 -8.53 23.51
CA LYS A 191 -15.33 -8.26 24.83
C LYS A 191 -14.52 -7.29 25.69
N ALA A 192 -13.19 -7.30 25.60
CA ALA A 192 -12.34 -6.34 26.33
C ALA A 192 -12.50 -4.90 25.82
N ILE A 193 -12.83 -4.72 24.52
CA ILE A 193 -13.03 -3.40 23.90
C ILE A 193 -14.50 -2.98 23.98
N CYS A 194 -15.41 -3.90 23.75
CA CYS A 194 -16.86 -3.73 23.63
C CYS A 194 -17.59 -4.66 24.62
N PRO A 195 -17.59 -4.33 25.93
CA PRO A 195 -18.18 -5.21 26.98
C PRO A 195 -19.69 -5.36 26.83
N ASN A 196 -20.37 -4.41 26.20
CA ASN A 196 -21.84 -4.38 26.03
C ASN A 196 -22.28 -4.76 24.61
N ASP A 197 -21.46 -5.52 23.89
CA ASP A 197 -21.71 -5.95 22.51
C ASP A 197 -21.85 -4.77 21.48
N GLU A 198 -21.19 -3.64 21.77
CA GLU A 198 -21.14 -2.49 20.88
C GLU A 198 -20.53 -2.89 19.51
N LYS A 199 -20.91 -2.18 18.47
CA LYS A 199 -20.32 -2.36 17.14
C LYS A 199 -18.90 -1.81 17.09
N VAL A 200 -18.02 -2.50 16.40
CA VAL A 200 -16.62 -2.07 16.20
C VAL A 200 -16.45 -1.46 14.83
N ILE A 201 -16.14 -0.18 14.82
CA ILE A 201 -15.80 0.57 13.60
C ILE A 201 -14.30 0.81 13.59
N VAL A 202 -13.64 0.59 12.46
CA VAL A 202 -12.18 0.68 12.36
C VAL A 202 -11.78 1.67 11.26
N HIS A 203 -10.70 2.41 11.50
CA HIS A 203 -9.95 3.15 10.51
C HIS A 203 -8.46 2.86 10.68
N VAL A 204 -7.76 2.64 9.56
CA VAL A 204 -6.31 2.37 9.54
C VAL A 204 -5.64 3.33 8.58
N SER A 205 -4.71 4.16 9.05
CA SER A 205 -3.92 5.05 8.19
C SER A 205 -2.71 5.64 8.91
N ASN A 206 -1.89 6.39 8.16
CA ASN A 206 -0.77 7.18 8.71
C ASN A 206 -1.15 8.61 9.12
N PHE A 207 -2.42 8.88 9.37
CA PHE A 207 -3.00 10.14 9.85
C PHE A 207 -2.44 11.41 9.17
N ARG A 208 -2.11 11.31 7.88
CA ARG A 208 -1.79 12.49 7.05
C ARG A 208 -3.10 13.17 6.61
N LYS A 209 -3.04 14.46 6.31
CA LYS A 209 -4.17 15.28 5.86
C LYS A 209 -5.03 14.60 4.78
N VAL A 210 -4.38 13.92 3.84
CA VAL A 210 -5.06 13.17 2.77
C VAL A 210 -5.93 12.02 3.26
N LYS A 211 -5.68 11.50 4.48
CA LYS A 211 -6.44 10.39 5.09
C LYS A 211 -7.68 10.86 5.85
N ARG A 212 -7.79 12.17 6.11
CA ARG A 212 -8.99 12.83 6.61
C ARG A 212 -9.55 12.21 7.90
N VAL A 213 -8.66 11.95 8.87
CA VAL A 213 -9.04 11.33 10.16
C VAL A 213 -10.08 12.16 10.94
N PRO A 214 -10.06 13.51 10.91
CA PRO A 214 -11.14 14.31 11.49
C PRO A 214 -12.52 13.98 10.93
N GLU A 215 -12.63 13.71 9.63
CA GLU A 215 -13.90 13.31 9.00
C GLU A 215 -14.36 11.92 9.47
N VAL A 216 -13.44 11.01 9.78
CA VAL A 216 -13.78 9.72 10.43
C VAL A 216 -14.50 9.97 11.76
N ILE A 217 -13.99 10.93 12.58
CA ILE A 217 -14.60 11.31 13.85
C ILE A 217 -16.00 11.90 13.62
N THR A 218 -16.16 12.75 12.58
CA THR A 218 -17.48 13.35 12.26
C THR A 218 -18.48 12.28 11.81
N VAL A 219 -18.09 11.35 10.94
CA VAL A 219 -18.96 10.23 10.52
C VAL A 219 -19.34 9.39 11.75
N PHE A 220 -18.38 9.11 12.61
CA PHE A 220 -18.61 8.31 13.81
C PHE A 220 -19.57 9.00 14.80
N SER A 221 -19.48 10.33 15.01
CA SER A 221 -20.43 11.04 15.87
C SER A 221 -21.87 10.92 15.35
N LYS A 222 -22.08 11.02 14.04
CA LYS A 222 -23.39 10.85 13.42
C LYS A 222 -23.95 9.43 13.55
N ILE A 223 -23.08 8.42 13.57
CA ILE A 223 -23.48 7.03 13.83
C ILE A 223 -23.98 6.88 15.27
N LEU A 224 -23.29 7.48 16.25
CA LEU A 224 -23.72 7.49 17.65
C LEU A 224 -25.03 8.26 17.83
N GLU A 225 -25.19 9.47 17.19
CA GLU A 225 -26.42 10.27 17.21
C GLU A 225 -27.62 9.49 16.65
N ALA A 226 -27.40 8.60 15.69
CA ALA A 226 -28.42 7.70 15.14
C ALA A 226 -28.77 6.52 16.07
N GLY A 227 -28.17 6.44 17.27
CA GLY A 227 -28.47 5.43 18.28
C GLY A 227 -27.75 4.09 18.07
N ILE A 228 -26.70 4.03 17.26
CA ILE A 228 -25.89 2.82 17.08
C ILE A 228 -24.77 2.78 18.13
N GLU A 229 -24.98 1.99 19.18
CA GLU A 229 -23.98 1.74 20.22
C GLU A 229 -22.70 1.15 19.57
N SER A 230 -21.61 1.93 19.60
CA SER A 230 -20.40 1.55 18.87
C SER A 230 -19.12 2.13 19.48
N LYS A 231 -17.99 1.51 19.14
CA LYS A 231 -16.64 1.98 19.44
C LYS A 231 -15.86 2.20 18.14
N LEU A 232 -15.12 3.30 18.07
CA LEU A 232 -14.21 3.59 16.98
C LEU A 232 -12.78 3.25 17.39
N LEU A 233 -12.12 2.41 16.60
CA LEU A 233 -10.72 2.06 16.75
C LEU A 233 -9.90 2.73 15.65
N LEU A 234 -8.99 3.60 16.03
CA LEU A 234 -8.08 4.32 15.13
C LEU A 234 -6.68 3.69 15.20
N VAL A 235 -6.29 3.01 14.13
CA VAL A 235 -4.98 2.36 14.01
C VAL A 235 -4.08 3.22 13.16
N GLY A 236 -2.89 3.52 13.68
CA GLY A 236 -1.90 4.37 13.05
C GLY A 236 -1.57 5.61 13.85
N ASP A 237 -0.77 6.47 13.26
CA ASP A 237 -0.31 7.71 13.87
C ASP A 237 0.15 8.71 12.81
N GLY A 238 0.14 10.00 13.13
CA GLY A 238 0.59 11.03 12.21
C GLY A 238 0.10 12.44 12.54
N PRO A 239 0.34 13.41 11.64
CA PRO A 239 0.13 14.84 11.92
C PRO A 239 -1.30 15.23 12.32
N ASP A 240 -2.32 14.55 11.83
CA ASP A 240 -3.72 14.90 12.11
C ASP A 240 -4.27 14.23 13.38
N ARG A 241 -3.46 13.48 14.13
CA ARG A 241 -3.89 12.86 15.39
C ARG A 241 -4.43 13.87 16.39
N GLN A 242 -3.67 14.95 16.64
CA GLN A 242 -4.08 15.97 17.60
C GLN A 242 -5.41 16.65 17.21
N LYS A 243 -5.62 16.88 15.91
CA LYS A 243 -6.89 17.44 15.40
C LYS A 243 -8.05 16.50 15.65
N ALA A 244 -7.88 15.21 15.38
CA ALA A 244 -8.89 14.19 15.63
C ALA A 244 -9.22 14.06 17.13
N GLU A 245 -8.20 14.09 18.01
CA GLU A 245 -8.40 14.10 19.46
C GLU A 245 -9.12 15.35 19.96
N GLN A 246 -8.80 16.53 19.41
CA GLN A 246 -9.50 17.76 19.74
C GLN A 246 -10.97 17.69 19.32
N GLN A 247 -11.24 17.29 18.10
CA GLN A 247 -12.60 17.15 17.59
C GLN A 247 -13.42 16.15 18.40
N CYS A 248 -12.80 15.04 18.79
CA CYS A 248 -13.42 14.03 19.67
C CYS A 248 -13.87 14.64 21.02
N ARG A 249 -13.05 15.52 21.61
CA ARG A 249 -13.40 16.26 22.84
C ARG A 249 -14.53 17.27 22.62
N GLU A 250 -14.49 18.02 21.53
CA GLU A 250 -15.51 19.01 21.18
C GLU A 250 -16.88 18.37 20.95
N LEU A 251 -16.91 17.15 20.40
CA LEU A 251 -18.15 16.38 20.19
C LEU A 251 -18.57 15.54 21.41
N GLY A 252 -17.77 15.49 22.48
CA GLY A 252 -18.09 14.75 23.71
C GLY A 252 -18.10 13.21 23.54
N ILE A 253 -17.44 12.65 22.56
CA ILE A 253 -17.50 11.22 22.21
C ILE A 253 -16.20 10.44 22.52
N CYS A 254 -15.26 11.02 23.27
CA CYS A 254 -13.96 10.40 23.52
C CYS A 254 -14.01 9.03 24.19
N ASP A 255 -15.01 8.77 25.03
CA ASP A 255 -15.20 7.45 25.69
C ASP A 255 -15.55 6.35 24.68
N HIS A 256 -15.94 6.70 23.47
CA HIS A 256 -16.26 5.79 22.38
C HIS A 256 -15.10 5.61 21.38
N VAL A 257 -14.00 6.38 21.49
CA VAL A 257 -12.87 6.37 20.55
C VAL A 257 -11.59 5.85 21.22
N ARG A 258 -10.91 4.93 20.57
CA ARG A 258 -9.59 4.42 21.02
C ARG A 258 -8.54 4.60 19.95
N TYR A 259 -7.45 5.27 20.30
CA TYR A 259 -6.25 5.45 19.49
C TYR A 259 -5.27 4.33 19.84
N LEU A 260 -5.06 3.39 18.92
CA LEU A 260 -4.22 2.21 19.15
C LEU A 260 -2.75 2.42 18.74
N GLY A 261 -2.44 3.56 18.09
CA GLY A 261 -1.10 3.79 17.56
C GLY A 261 -0.77 2.89 16.38
N LYS A 262 0.51 2.80 16.04
CA LYS A 262 1.00 1.90 14.97
C LYS A 262 0.99 0.46 15.49
N LEU A 263 0.42 -0.44 14.71
CA LEU A 263 0.36 -1.87 15.00
C LEU A 263 1.00 -2.66 13.86
N ASP A 264 1.75 -3.69 14.20
CA ASP A 264 2.29 -4.66 13.22
C ASP A 264 1.22 -5.69 12.82
N GLN A 265 0.34 -6.03 13.76
CA GLN A 265 -0.74 -7.02 13.59
C GLN A 265 -2.11 -6.34 13.42
N VAL A 266 -2.27 -5.61 12.31
CA VAL A 266 -3.52 -4.89 12.00
C VAL A 266 -4.69 -5.85 11.80
N GLU A 267 -4.42 -7.06 11.31
CA GLU A 267 -5.38 -8.13 11.11
C GLU A 267 -6.12 -8.53 12.39
N GLU A 268 -5.49 -8.40 13.56
CA GLU A 268 -6.13 -8.66 14.86
C GLU A 268 -7.31 -7.69 15.10
N VAL A 269 -7.12 -6.41 14.80
CA VAL A 269 -8.16 -5.39 14.96
C VAL A 269 -9.23 -5.53 13.88
N LEU A 270 -8.82 -5.76 12.63
CA LEU A 270 -9.75 -5.93 11.51
C LEU A 270 -10.63 -7.17 11.69
N SER A 271 -10.10 -8.24 12.29
CA SER A 271 -10.86 -9.49 12.50
C SER A 271 -12.08 -9.34 13.41
N ILE A 272 -12.10 -8.32 14.30
CA ILE A 272 -13.24 -8.04 15.19
C ILE A 272 -14.14 -6.90 14.68
N ALA A 273 -13.73 -6.22 13.60
CA ALA A 273 -14.47 -5.08 13.07
C ALA A 273 -15.82 -5.48 12.48
N ASP A 274 -16.80 -4.59 12.65
CA ASP A 274 -18.12 -4.68 12.02
C ASP A 274 -18.21 -3.75 10.80
N LEU A 275 -17.39 -2.67 10.74
CA LEU A 275 -17.34 -1.71 9.65
C LEU A 275 -15.95 -1.08 9.55
N PHE A 276 -15.55 -0.74 8.32
CA PHE A 276 -14.31 0.00 8.05
C PHE A 276 -14.61 1.33 7.37
N LEU A 277 -14.03 2.43 7.87
CA LEU A 277 -14.20 3.78 7.31
C LEU A 277 -12.90 4.27 6.67
N ILE A 278 -12.97 4.74 5.42
CA ILE A 278 -11.83 5.31 4.70
C ILE A 278 -12.26 6.52 3.84
N PRO A 279 -12.45 7.71 4.44
CA PRO A 279 -12.85 8.94 3.74
C PRO A 279 -11.67 9.66 3.07
N SER A 280 -10.66 8.93 2.62
CA SER A 280 -9.43 9.50 2.05
C SER A 280 -9.70 10.43 0.89
N GLY A 281 -8.93 11.54 0.80
CA GLY A 281 -8.97 12.49 -0.30
C GLY A 281 -8.11 12.08 -1.51
N SER A 282 -7.27 11.06 -1.37
CA SER A 282 -6.50 10.44 -2.46
C SER A 282 -6.06 9.04 -2.03
N GLU A 283 -6.30 8.08 -2.90
CA GLU A 283 -5.83 6.70 -2.79
C GLU A 283 -5.49 6.17 -4.19
N THR A 284 -4.35 5.55 -4.32
CA THR A 284 -3.94 4.97 -5.61
C THR A 284 -4.41 3.53 -5.77
N PHE A 285 -4.74 2.85 -4.66
CA PHE A 285 -5.30 1.51 -4.64
C PHE A 285 -6.28 1.32 -3.47
N GLY A 286 -5.83 1.55 -2.23
CA GLY A 286 -6.65 1.33 -1.03
C GLY A 286 -6.30 0.03 -0.30
N LEU A 287 -5.02 -0.22 -0.03
CA LEU A 287 -4.56 -1.45 0.62
C LEU A 287 -5.27 -1.71 1.97
N ALA A 288 -5.50 -0.66 2.78
CA ALA A 288 -6.22 -0.80 4.05
C ALA A 288 -7.69 -1.22 3.86
N ALA A 289 -8.34 -0.78 2.76
CA ALA A 289 -9.66 -1.26 2.40
C ALA A 289 -9.63 -2.75 2.00
N LEU A 290 -8.62 -3.17 1.23
CA LEU A 290 -8.44 -4.58 0.87
C LEU A 290 -8.18 -5.45 2.11
N GLU A 291 -7.36 -5.00 3.05
CA GLU A 291 -7.12 -5.68 4.34
C GLU A 291 -8.44 -5.87 5.13
N ALA A 292 -9.30 -4.84 5.17
CA ALA A 292 -10.61 -4.92 5.80
C ALA A 292 -11.56 -5.90 5.08
N LEU A 293 -11.66 -5.80 3.75
CA LEU A 293 -12.47 -6.72 2.93
C LEU A 293 -12.04 -8.17 3.12
N SER A 294 -10.73 -8.41 3.20
CA SER A 294 -10.16 -9.75 3.43
C SER A 294 -10.62 -10.34 4.79
N CYS A 295 -10.76 -9.50 5.80
CA CYS A 295 -11.33 -9.87 7.09
C CYS A 295 -12.88 -9.93 7.09
N SER A 296 -13.51 -9.92 5.93
CA SER A 296 -14.99 -9.90 5.80
C SER A 296 -15.63 -8.68 6.46
N VAL A 297 -15.00 -7.51 6.38
CA VAL A 297 -15.49 -6.25 6.93
C VAL A 297 -16.01 -5.37 5.80
N PRO A 298 -17.31 -4.98 5.80
CA PRO A 298 -17.83 -4.01 4.84
C PRO A 298 -17.10 -2.66 4.94
N VAL A 299 -16.92 -1.99 3.80
CA VAL A 299 -16.15 -0.74 3.72
C VAL A 299 -17.05 0.43 3.29
N ILE A 300 -16.97 1.53 4.03
CA ILE A 300 -17.46 2.84 3.58
C ILE A 300 -16.24 3.67 3.16
N SER A 301 -16.19 4.08 1.91
CA SER A 301 -15.05 4.82 1.37
C SER A 301 -15.49 6.02 0.52
N SER A 302 -14.54 6.94 0.30
CA SER A 302 -14.70 7.95 -0.75
C SER A 302 -14.71 7.26 -2.13
N ASP A 303 -15.44 7.83 -3.08
CA ASP A 303 -15.46 7.43 -4.50
C ASP A 303 -14.33 8.15 -5.24
N ILE A 304 -13.07 7.76 -4.95
CA ILE A 304 -11.88 8.41 -5.52
C ILE A 304 -10.76 7.41 -5.82
N GLY A 305 -9.97 7.77 -6.81
CA GLY A 305 -8.72 7.05 -7.10
C GLY A 305 -8.92 5.58 -7.42
N GLY A 306 -8.11 4.73 -6.82
CA GLY A 306 -8.21 3.28 -6.96
C GLY A 306 -9.18 2.61 -5.99
N LEU A 307 -9.84 3.35 -5.09
CA LEU A 307 -10.81 2.76 -4.14
C LEU A 307 -11.96 2.03 -4.81
N PRO A 308 -12.56 2.53 -5.92
CA PRO A 308 -13.62 1.81 -6.64
C PRO A 308 -13.19 0.47 -7.27
N GLU A 309 -11.88 0.26 -7.47
CA GLU A 309 -11.37 -1.02 -7.95
C GLU A 309 -11.36 -2.10 -6.85
N VAL A 310 -11.32 -1.67 -5.59
CA VAL A 310 -11.25 -2.54 -4.40
C VAL A 310 -12.62 -2.65 -3.73
N ASN A 311 -13.29 -1.52 -3.45
CA ASN A 311 -14.58 -1.46 -2.78
C ASN A 311 -15.69 -1.25 -3.82
N ILE A 312 -16.55 -2.25 -4.01
CA ILE A 312 -17.64 -2.21 -5.01
C ILE A 312 -18.92 -1.70 -4.36
N HIS A 313 -19.43 -0.57 -4.88
CA HIS A 313 -20.63 0.08 -4.35
C HIS A 313 -21.85 -0.83 -4.32
N GLY A 314 -22.48 -0.99 -3.16
CA GLY A 314 -23.64 -1.83 -2.94
C GLY A 314 -23.35 -3.34 -2.84
N GLU A 315 -22.10 -3.77 -3.10
CA GLU A 315 -21.71 -5.18 -3.05
C GLU A 315 -20.78 -5.50 -1.86
N THR A 316 -19.73 -4.70 -1.64
CA THR A 316 -18.76 -4.91 -0.57
C THR A 316 -18.83 -3.84 0.52
N GLY A 317 -19.60 -2.82 0.26
CA GLY A 317 -19.82 -1.63 1.07
C GLY A 317 -20.39 -0.52 0.21
N TYR A 318 -20.08 0.74 0.53
CA TYR A 318 -20.57 1.88 -0.24
C TYR A 318 -19.46 2.87 -0.56
N LEU A 319 -19.54 3.45 -1.76
CA LEU A 319 -18.74 4.59 -2.21
C LEU A 319 -19.54 5.88 -2.00
N CYS A 320 -18.92 6.90 -1.44
CA CYS A 320 -19.53 8.21 -1.21
C CYS A 320 -18.70 9.30 -1.88
N ASN A 321 -19.36 10.36 -2.34
CA ASN A 321 -18.63 11.52 -2.83
C ASN A 321 -17.70 12.07 -1.74
N LEU A 322 -16.58 12.63 -2.17
CA LEU A 322 -15.67 13.31 -1.25
C LEU A 322 -16.43 14.44 -0.55
N ASP A 323 -16.25 14.60 0.74
CA ASP A 323 -16.94 15.55 1.64
C ASP A 323 -18.40 15.20 1.99
N ASP A 324 -18.98 14.15 1.44
CA ASP A 324 -20.33 13.71 1.77
C ASP A 324 -20.34 12.81 3.04
N VAL A 325 -20.07 13.47 4.17
CA VAL A 325 -20.03 12.84 5.50
C VAL A 325 -21.39 12.26 5.90
N ASP A 326 -22.48 12.91 5.44
CA ASP A 326 -23.85 12.49 5.76
C ASP A 326 -24.19 11.15 5.08
N SER A 327 -23.87 10.99 3.80
CA SER A 327 -24.03 9.71 3.11
C SER A 327 -23.17 8.61 3.74
N MET A 328 -21.90 8.92 4.12
CA MET A 328 -21.05 7.96 4.82
C MET A 328 -21.67 7.49 6.13
N ALA A 329 -22.23 8.40 6.92
CA ALA A 329 -22.89 8.07 8.18
C ALA A 329 -24.18 7.26 7.93
N ASN A 330 -25.03 7.68 6.98
CA ASN A 330 -26.28 7.01 6.67
C ASN A 330 -26.06 5.56 6.21
N PHE A 331 -25.13 5.32 5.30
CA PHE A 331 -24.78 3.96 4.86
C PHE A 331 -24.15 3.14 6.00
N SER A 332 -23.37 3.76 6.87
CA SER A 332 -22.81 3.08 8.04
C SER A 332 -23.93 2.61 8.98
N VAL A 333 -24.89 3.50 9.29
CA VAL A 333 -26.07 3.16 10.10
C VAL A 333 -26.89 2.05 9.43
N GLU A 334 -27.10 2.13 8.13
CA GLU A 334 -27.85 1.13 7.37
C GLU A 334 -27.22 -0.26 7.50
N ILE A 335 -25.88 -0.36 7.30
CA ILE A 335 -25.14 -1.62 7.41
C ILE A 335 -25.23 -2.17 8.85
N LEU A 336 -24.97 -1.33 9.85
CA LEU A 336 -24.85 -1.74 11.25
C LEU A 336 -26.21 -2.11 11.88
N SER A 337 -27.32 -1.50 11.40
CA SER A 337 -28.67 -1.76 11.88
C SER A 337 -29.37 -2.94 11.19
N LYS A 338 -28.87 -3.41 10.02
CA LYS A 338 -29.49 -4.48 9.22
C LYS A 338 -28.60 -5.74 9.15
N PRO A 339 -28.74 -6.72 10.06
CA PRO A 339 -27.84 -7.88 10.12
C PRO A 339 -27.77 -8.71 8.81
N LYS A 340 -28.88 -8.79 8.06
CA LYS A 340 -28.90 -9.50 6.77
C LYS A 340 -28.04 -8.79 5.72
N LEU A 341 -28.17 -7.46 5.62
CA LEU A 341 -27.36 -6.64 4.71
C LEU A 341 -25.88 -6.75 5.09
N HIS A 342 -25.54 -6.54 6.36
CA HIS A 342 -24.18 -6.69 6.89
C HIS A 342 -23.57 -8.04 6.48
N LYS A 343 -24.28 -9.16 6.71
CA LYS A 343 -23.81 -10.50 6.36
C LYS A 343 -23.57 -10.65 4.85
N THR A 344 -24.45 -10.11 4.02
CA THR A 344 -24.30 -10.15 2.57
C THR A 344 -23.05 -9.39 2.12
N LEU A 345 -22.90 -8.13 2.57
CA LEU A 345 -21.74 -7.30 2.24
C LEU A 345 -20.44 -7.93 2.76
N ALA A 346 -20.43 -8.46 3.98
CA ALA A 346 -19.27 -9.14 4.57
C ALA A 346 -18.84 -10.39 3.76
N THR A 347 -19.80 -11.17 3.27
CA THR A 347 -19.52 -12.33 2.40
C THR A 347 -18.93 -11.88 1.07
N ASN A 348 -19.50 -10.85 0.46
CA ASN A 348 -19.02 -10.30 -0.82
C ASN A 348 -17.65 -9.62 -0.65
N ALA A 349 -17.42 -8.95 0.48
CA ALA A 349 -16.13 -8.35 0.83
C ALA A 349 -15.00 -9.40 0.74
N ARG A 350 -15.19 -10.56 1.38
CA ARG A 350 -14.21 -11.65 1.31
C ARG A 350 -14.00 -12.17 -0.12
N LYS A 351 -15.09 -12.39 -0.88
CA LYS A 351 -15.00 -12.82 -2.28
C LYS A 351 -14.25 -11.81 -3.16
N GLN A 352 -14.46 -10.52 -2.95
CA GLN A 352 -13.75 -9.48 -3.67
C GLN A 352 -12.26 -9.52 -3.33
N ALA A 353 -11.88 -9.68 -2.04
CA ALA A 353 -10.50 -9.79 -1.63
C ALA A 353 -9.79 -11.02 -2.22
N GLU A 354 -10.48 -12.12 -2.45
CA GLU A 354 -9.94 -13.33 -3.08
C GLU A 354 -9.37 -13.08 -4.49
N ARG A 355 -9.86 -12.07 -5.20
CA ARG A 355 -9.31 -11.65 -6.51
C ARG A 355 -7.91 -11.05 -6.41
N PHE A 356 -7.53 -10.59 -5.22
CA PHE A 356 -6.24 -9.98 -4.92
C PHE A 356 -5.37 -10.92 -4.06
N ASN A 357 -5.62 -12.24 -4.13
CA ASN A 357 -4.80 -13.22 -3.42
C ASN A 357 -3.35 -13.12 -3.87
N GLN A 358 -2.43 -13.08 -2.88
CA GLN A 358 -1.00 -12.98 -3.13
C GLN A 358 -0.48 -14.03 -4.11
N ASP A 359 -0.95 -15.29 -4.04
CA ASP A 359 -0.47 -16.35 -4.93
C ASP A 359 -0.79 -16.05 -6.39
N ILE A 360 -2.01 -15.53 -6.66
CA ILE A 360 -2.45 -15.17 -8.01
C ILE A 360 -1.65 -13.98 -8.54
N ILE A 361 -1.52 -12.93 -7.73
CA ILE A 361 -0.88 -11.68 -8.17
C ILE A 361 0.64 -11.84 -8.29
N VAL A 362 1.27 -12.60 -7.39
CA VAL A 362 2.72 -12.87 -7.50
C VAL A 362 3.05 -13.71 -8.74
N GLU A 363 2.18 -14.64 -9.16
CA GLU A 363 2.33 -15.34 -10.45
C GLU A 363 2.26 -14.38 -11.66
N GLU A 364 1.49 -13.30 -11.56
CA GLU A 364 1.48 -12.26 -12.61
C GLU A 364 2.81 -11.52 -12.67
N TYR A 365 3.44 -11.23 -11.52
CA TYR A 365 4.79 -10.68 -11.46
C TYR A 365 5.82 -11.64 -12.05
N GLU A 366 5.81 -12.94 -11.69
CA GLU A 366 6.73 -13.94 -12.24
C GLU A 366 6.63 -14.01 -13.77
N ARG A 367 5.41 -14.08 -14.31
CA ARG A 367 5.18 -14.05 -15.77
C ARG A 367 5.71 -12.77 -16.41
N PHE A 368 5.50 -11.63 -15.74
CA PHE A 368 6.01 -10.35 -16.25
C PHE A 368 7.53 -10.27 -16.22
N TYR A 369 8.18 -10.82 -15.18
CA TYR A 369 9.63 -10.92 -15.12
C TYR A 369 10.19 -11.72 -16.28
N GLU A 370 9.60 -12.89 -16.57
CA GLU A 370 10.00 -13.71 -17.72
C GLU A 370 9.80 -12.99 -19.06
N GLU A 371 8.67 -12.31 -19.25
CA GLU A 371 8.37 -11.55 -20.48
C GLU A 371 9.44 -10.47 -20.72
N VAL A 372 9.78 -9.70 -19.69
CA VAL A 372 10.78 -8.62 -19.78
C VAL A 372 12.18 -9.18 -20.02
N SER A 373 12.58 -10.23 -19.31
CA SER A 373 13.88 -10.88 -19.48
C SER A 373 14.03 -11.46 -20.90
N LYS A 374 13.01 -12.14 -21.44
CA LYS A 374 13.03 -12.68 -22.81
C LYS A 374 13.16 -11.57 -23.87
N LYS A 375 12.44 -10.45 -23.71
CA LYS A 375 12.53 -9.31 -24.62
C LYS A 375 13.92 -8.67 -24.64
N MET A 376 14.60 -8.67 -23.51
CA MET A 376 15.94 -8.13 -23.40
C MET A 376 16.98 -9.02 -24.12
N LEU A 377 16.90 -10.35 -23.92
CA LEU A 377 17.77 -11.32 -24.61
C LEU A 377 17.66 -11.26 -26.15
N GLN A 378 16.54 -10.78 -26.69
CA GLN A 378 16.33 -10.60 -28.12
C GLN A 378 16.92 -9.29 -28.68
N LYS A 379 17.29 -8.34 -27.79
CA LYS A 379 17.84 -7.03 -28.17
C LYS A 379 19.37 -6.96 -28.08
N VAL A 380 19.98 -7.93 -27.39
CA VAL A 380 21.42 -8.13 -27.27
C VAL A 380 21.89 -9.15 -28.32
#